data_f607962795f1e817156ab8488b70fd4b
#
_entry.id   f607962795f1e817156ab8488b70fd4b
#
_cell.length_a   1.000
_cell.length_b   1.000
_cell.length_c   1.000
_cell.angle_alpha   90.00
_cell.angle_beta   90.00
_cell.angle_gamma   90.00
#
_symmetry.space_group_name_H-M   'P 1'
#
loop_
_entity.id
_entity.type
_entity.pdbx_description
1 polymer ?
#
loop_
_entity_poly.entity_id
_entity_poly.type
_entity_poly.pdbx_seq_one_letter_code
_entity_poly.pdbx_strand_id
1 'polypeptide(L)'
;MFHRLCKSVVVALFSISILGCTTPTTIMDKHAETVHLRMDSGFNADDCLWLGEVTGSEGHWYSYLFFANDVLIQGALHDIKNRANQLGADTVYMITPQDFATSFTVVGNAYQCHGIITK
;
A
#
# COMPACT_ATOMS: atom_id res chain seq x y z
N MET A 1 2.26 27.66 -43.14
CA MET A 1 1.10 27.80 -42.24
C MET A 1 0.74 26.47 -41.60
N PHE A 2 0.57 25.42 -42.33
CA PHE A 2 0.26 24.07 -41.82
C PHE A 2 1.36 23.51 -40.90
N HIS A 3 2.62 23.75 -41.22
CA HIS A 3 3.76 23.27 -40.44
C HIS A 3 3.89 23.94 -39.05
N ARG A 4 3.51 25.20 -38.94
CA ARG A 4 3.50 25.93 -37.65
C ARG A 4 2.33 25.49 -36.78
N LEU A 5 1.16 25.26 -37.38
CA LEU A 5 -0.01 24.75 -36.67
C LEU A 5 0.26 23.35 -36.09
N CYS A 6 0.87 22.47 -36.89
CA CYS A 6 1.21 21.10 -36.47
C CYS A 6 2.21 21.09 -35.31
N LYS A 7 3.22 21.97 -35.32
CA LYS A 7 4.18 22.11 -34.20
C LYS A 7 3.50 22.62 -32.93
N SER A 8 2.60 23.57 -33.05
CA SER A 8 1.86 24.11 -31.88
C SER A 8 0.93 23.07 -31.27
N VAL A 9 0.27 22.26 -32.08
CA VAL A 9 -0.60 21.17 -31.62
C VAL A 9 0.20 20.07 -30.94
N VAL A 10 1.35 19.70 -31.47
CA VAL A 10 2.24 18.68 -30.88
C VAL A 10 2.77 19.15 -29.51
N VAL A 11 3.19 20.42 -29.40
CA VAL A 11 3.65 20.98 -28.13
C VAL A 11 2.52 21.04 -27.10
N ALA A 12 1.31 21.42 -27.50
CA ALA A 12 0.15 21.47 -26.62
C ALA A 12 -0.25 20.08 -26.11
N LEU A 13 -0.23 19.07 -27.00
CA LEU A 13 -0.50 17.67 -26.63
C LEU A 13 0.57 17.11 -25.68
N PHE A 14 1.82 17.45 -25.87
CA PHE A 14 2.92 17.03 -25.00
C PHE A 14 2.84 17.67 -23.61
N SER A 15 2.37 18.91 -23.51
CA SER A 15 2.21 19.63 -22.25
C SER A 15 1.09 19.07 -21.36
N ILE A 16 0.07 18.46 -21.94
CA ILE A 16 -1.07 17.86 -21.21
C ILE A 16 -0.65 16.52 -20.56
N SER A 17 0.36 15.86 -21.11
CA SER A 17 0.80 14.55 -20.63
C SER A 17 1.60 14.58 -19.31
N ILE A 18 1.95 15.75 -18.80
CA ILE A 18 2.83 15.91 -17.62
C ILE A 18 2.04 16.01 -16.29
N LEU A 19 0.72 16.11 -16.36
CA LEU A 19 -0.15 16.26 -15.17
C LEU A 19 -0.63 14.92 -14.61
N GLY A 20 0.21 13.89 -14.65
CA GLY A 20 -0.08 12.59 -14.05
C GLY A 20 0.21 12.59 -12.55
N CYS A 21 -0.80 12.63 -11.69
CA CYS A 21 -0.64 12.25 -10.29
C CYS A 21 -0.43 10.74 -10.22
N THR A 22 0.72 10.29 -9.72
CA THR A 22 0.96 8.87 -9.45
C THR A 22 0.35 8.49 -8.11
N THR A 23 -0.65 7.62 -8.14
CA THR A 23 -1.26 7.01 -6.94
C THR A 23 -0.91 5.53 -6.90
N PRO A 24 -0.86 4.89 -5.71
CA PRO A 24 -0.67 3.44 -5.65
C PRO A 24 -1.79 2.72 -6.38
N THR A 25 -1.47 1.58 -7.00
CA THR A 25 -2.44 0.74 -7.71
C THR A 25 -3.41 0.09 -6.72
N THR A 26 -2.90 -0.27 -5.55
CA THR A 26 -3.70 -0.86 -4.48
C THR A 26 -4.35 0.23 -3.64
N ILE A 27 -5.68 0.32 -3.71
CA ILE A 27 -6.48 1.27 -2.94
C ILE A 27 -6.87 0.62 -1.61
N MET A 28 -6.82 1.38 -0.54
CA MET A 28 -7.23 0.91 0.77
C MET A 28 -8.76 0.87 0.89
N ASP A 29 -9.29 -0.27 1.32
CA ASP A 29 -10.71 -0.42 1.62
C ASP A 29 -11.10 0.47 2.81
N LYS A 30 -12.32 1.01 2.78
CA LYS A 30 -12.80 1.94 3.80
C LYS A 30 -12.69 1.39 5.22
N HIS A 31 -13.01 0.12 5.42
CA HIS A 31 -12.93 -0.52 6.74
C HIS A 31 -11.50 -0.89 7.14
N ALA A 32 -10.59 -1.02 6.18
CA ALA A 32 -9.19 -1.31 6.44
C ALA A 32 -8.43 -0.12 7.02
N GLU A 33 -8.97 1.09 6.94
CA GLU A 33 -8.39 2.29 7.57
C GLU A 33 -8.24 2.13 9.09
N THR A 34 -9.12 1.37 9.72
CA THR A 34 -9.09 1.12 11.17
C THR A 34 -8.07 0.07 11.59
N VAL A 35 -7.43 -0.60 10.64
CA VAL A 35 -6.38 -1.58 10.96
C VAL A 35 -5.09 -0.86 11.34
N HIS A 36 -4.59 -1.15 12.53
CA HIS A 36 -3.35 -0.57 13.04
C HIS A 36 -2.15 -1.44 12.65
N LEU A 37 -1.14 -0.82 12.05
CA LEU A 37 0.15 -1.47 11.78
C LEU A 37 1.10 -1.16 12.93
N ARG A 38 1.67 -2.20 13.54
CA ARG A 38 2.59 -2.07 14.69
C ARG A 38 3.92 -2.76 14.41
N MET A 39 4.99 -2.14 14.90
CA MET A 39 6.35 -2.66 14.85
C MET A 39 7.06 -2.49 16.20
N ASP A 40 6.36 -1.95 17.18
CA ASP A 40 6.92 -1.60 18.47
C ASP A 40 7.10 -2.82 19.39
N SER A 41 8.07 -2.75 20.28
CA SER A 41 8.35 -3.81 21.26
C SER A 41 7.31 -3.89 22.38
N GLY A 42 6.42 -2.91 22.49
CA GLY A 42 5.33 -2.89 23.47
C GLY A 42 4.12 -3.73 23.08
N PHE A 43 4.12 -4.32 21.87
CA PHE A 43 3.04 -5.18 21.43
C PHE A 43 3.07 -6.51 22.17
N ASN A 44 1.93 -6.88 22.77
CA ASN A 44 1.76 -8.16 23.44
C ASN A 44 0.71 -8.99 22.72
N ALA A 45 1.14 -10.05 22.06
CA ALA A 45 0.28 -10.96 21.29
C ALA A 45 -0.69 -11.74 22.21
N ASP A 46 -0.35 -11.94 23.50
CA ASP A 46 -1.21 -12.66 24.45
C ASP A 46 -2.51 -11.91 24.76
N ASP A 47 -2.53 -10.59 24.56
CA ASP A 47 -3.72 -9.77 24.74
C ASP A 47 -4.64 -9.77 23.52
N CYS A 48 -4.28 -10.46 22.47
CA CYS A 48 -4.95 -10.43 21.17
C CYS A 48 -5.26 -11.85 20.68
N LEU A 49 -6.26 -11.94 19.80
CA LEU A 49 -6.55 -13.17 19.09
C LEU A 49 -5.79 -13.19 17.74
N TRP A 50 -4.93 -14.17 17.57
CA TRP A 50 -4.23 -14.37 16.28
C TRP A 50 -5.19 -14.92 15.23
N LEU A 51 -5.25 -14.25 14.06
CA LEU A 51 -6.15 -14.60 12.97
C LEU A 51 -5.43 -15.19 11.76
N GLY A 52 -4.16 -14.92 11.61
CA GLY A 52 -3.37 -15.45 10.50
C GLY A 52 -2.21 -14.56 10.12
N GLU A 53 -1.38 -15.07 9.25
CA GLU A 53 -0.28 -14.34 8.64
C GLU A 53 -0.80 -13.60 7.39
N VAL A 54 -0.38 -12.37 7.20
CA VAL A 54 -0.76 -11.52 6.07
C VAL A 54 0.47 -10.94 5.39
N THR A 55 0.36 -10.80 4.09
CA THR A 55 1.39 -10.19 3.25
C THR A 55 0.75 -9.10 2.42
N GLY A 56 1.40 -7.95 2.33
CA GLY A 56 1.00 -6.88 1.43
C GLY A 56 2.12 -6.59 0.44
N SER A 57 1.78 -6.34 -0.81
CA SER A 57 2.77 -6.04 -1.84
C SER A 57 2.21 -5.05 -2.85
N GLU A 58 3.11 -4.27 -3.40
CA GLU A 58 2.82 -3.34 -4.50
C GLU A 58 4.01 -3.33 -5.45
N GLY A 59 3.71 -3.27 -6.75
CA GLY A 59 4.71 -3.10 -7.78
C GLY A 59 4.70 -4.19 -8.84
N HIS A 60 5.22 -3.81 -10.00
CA HIS A 60 5.43 -4.66 -11.15
C HIS A 60 6.84 -4.39 -11.69
N TRP A 61 7.34 -5.24 -12.60
CA TRP A 61 8.67 -5.08 -13.18
C TRP A 61 8.93 -3.70 -13.82
N TYR A 62 7.88 -3.00 -14.24
CA TYR A 62 7.96 -1.66 -14.83
C TYR A 62 7.73 -0.53 -13.81
N SER A 63 7.41 -0.83 -12.56
CA SER A 63 7.01 0.18 -11.57
C SER A 63 8.11 1.19 -11.26
N TYR A 64 9.38 0.76 -11.28
CA TYR A 64 10.53 1.65 -11.04
C TYR A 64 10.64 2.79 -12.07
N LEU A 65 10.01 2.64 -13.25
CA LEU A 65 10.01 3.67 -14.30
C LEU A 65 8.95 4.76 -14.08
N PHE A 66 7.85 4.43 -13.38
CA PHE A 66 6.66 5.27 -13.30
C PHE A 66 6.25 5.64 -11.88
N PHE A 67 6.69 4.89 -10.88
CA PHE A 67 6.30 5.08 -9.48
C PHE A 67 7.52 5.33 -8.60
N ALA A 68 7.39 6.29 -7.68
CA ALA A 68 8.37 6.51 -6.64
C ALA A 68 8.25 5.43 -5.54
N ASN A 69 9.33 5.19 -4.80
CA ASN A 69 9.36 4.17 -3.74
C ASN A 69 8.29 4.39 -2.66
N ASP A 70 8.01 5.64 -2.31
CA ASP A 70 6.95 5.96 -1.33
C ASP A 70 5.56 5.52 -1.80
N VAL A 71 5.27 5.60 -3.10
CA VAL A 71 4.02 5.12 -3.68
C VAL A 71 3.91 3.60 -3.58
N LEU A 72 5.01 2.88 -3.82
CA LEU A 72 5.06 1.42 -3.68
C LEU A 72 4.88 0.98 -2.23
N ILE A 73 5.49 1.68 -1.29
CA ILE A 73 5.33 1.43 0.14
C ILE A 73 3.88 1.65 0.56
N GLN A 74 3.26 2.76 0.16
CA GLN A 74 1.86 3.03 0.46
C GLN A 74 0.94 1.93 -0.10
N GLY A 75 1.15 1.51 -1.33
CA GLY A 75 0.37 0.45 -1.95
C GLY A 75 0.47 -0.88 -1.20
N ALA A 76 1.69 -1.26 -0.77
CA ALA A 76 1.91 -2.46 0.03
C ALA A 76 1.23 -2.38 1.41
N LEU A 77 1.26 -1.21 2.05
CA LEU A 77 0.58 -0.98 3.32
C LEU A 77 -0.94 -1.02 3.17
N HIS A 78 -1.49 -0.51 2.07
CA HIS A 78 -2.91 -0.64 1.76
C HIS A 78 -3.30 -2.12 1.57
N ASP A 79 -2.50 -2.87 0.83
CA ASP A 79 -2.77 -4.29 0.56
C ASP A 79 -2.77 -5.12 1.84
N ILE A 80 -1.77 -4.95 2.72
CA ILE A 80 -1.72 -5.70 3.98
C ILE A 80 -2.88 -5.35 4.91
N LYS A 81 -3.29 -4.08 4.97
CA LYS A 81 -4.47 -3.66 5.73
C LYS A 81 -5.76 -4.25 5.18
N ASN A 82 -5.91 -4.25 3.86
CA ASN A 82 -7.08 -4.85 3.21
C ASN A 82 -7.19 -6.34 3.52
N ARG A 83 -6.08 -7.07 3.44
CA ARG A 83 -6.04 -8.50 3.75
C ARG A 83 -6.33 -8.77 5.22
N ALA A 84 -5.76 -7.99 6.12
CA ALA A 84 -6.05 -8.09 7.56
C ALA A 84 -7.52 -7.81 7.87
N ASN A 85 -8.11 -6.80 7.24
CA ASN A 85 -9.52 -6.49 7.38
C ASN A 85 -10.42 -7.64 6.91
N GLN A 86 -10.06 -8.31 5.83
CA GLN A 86 -10.79 -9.49 5.34
C GLN A 86 -10.80 -10.66 6.34
N LEU A 87 -9.77 -10.76 7.18
CA LEU A 87 -9.70 -11.74 8.26
C LEU A 87 -10.45 -11.30 9.53
N GLY A 88 -10.96 -10.07 9.57
CA GLY A 88 -11.56 -9.48 10.76
C GLY A 88 -10.56 -8.91 11.75
N ALA A 89 -9.30 -8.71 11.33
CA ALA A 89 -8.25 -8.15 12.17
C ALA A 89 -8.39 -6.64 12.32
N ASP A 90 -7.99 -6.12 13.47
CA ASP A 90 -7.84 -4.69 13.75
C ASP A 90 -6.37 -4.27 13.94
N THR A 91 -5.47 -5.23 14.02
CA THR A 91 -4.05 -4.99 14.26
C THR A 91 -3.20 -5.94 13.44
N VAL A 92 -2.14 -5.42 12.85
CA VAL A 92 -1.09 -6.21 12.20
C VAL A 92 0.24 -5.90 12.87
N TYR A 93 0.90 -6.91 13.40
CA TYR A 93 2.27 -6.79 13.87
C TYR A 93 3.21 -7.16 12.74
N MET A 94 3.93 -6.17 12.22
CA MET A 94 4.80 -6.31 11.07
C MET A 94 6.13 -6.94 11.48
N ILE A 95 6.60 -7.91 10.68
CA ILE A 95 7.85 -8.61 10.94
C ILE A 95 8.99 -7.84 10.29
N THR A 96 9.11 -7.91 8.99
CA THR A 96 10.20 -7.23 8.27
C THR A 96 9.72 -6.84 6.89
N PRO A 97 9.80 -5.57 6.51
CA PRO A 97 9.57 -5.17 5.15
C PRO A 97 10.71 -5.64 4.25
N GLN A 98 10.36 -6.07 3.04
CA GLN A 98 11.32 -6.42 2.01
C GLN A 98 11.20 -5.47 0.84
N ASP A 99 12.29 -4.79 0.54
CA ASP A 99 12.38 -3.81 -0.52
C ASP A 99 13.10 -4.43 -1.72
N PHE A 100 12.41 -4.48 -2.82
CA PHE A 100 12.95 -4.90 -4.11
C PHE A 100 12.99 -3.71 -5.06
N ALA A 101 13.88 -3.73 -6.04
CA ALA A 101 14.05 -2.63 -6.99
C ALA A 101 12.75 -2.22 -7.72
N THR A 102 11.82 -3.17 -7.91
CA THR A 102 10.58 -2.96 -8.66
C THR A 102 9.31 -3.12 -7.84
N SER A 103 9.43 -3.56 -6.58
CA SER A 103 8.28 -3.83 -5.71
C SER A 103 8.66 -3.70 -4.25
N PHE A 104 7.65 -3.49 -3.42
CA PHE A 104 7.78 -3.47 -1.96
C PHE A 104 6.82 -4.49 -1.35
N THR A 105 7.32 -5.31 -0.45
CA THR A 105 6.55 -6.36 0.22
C THR A 105 6.67 -6.25 1.73
N VAL A 106 5.56 -6.35 2.41
CA VAL A 106 5.48 -6.37 3.88
C VAL A 106 4.83 -7.65 4.35
N VAL A 107 5.31 -8.20 5.44
CA VAL A 107 4.78 -9.43 6.06
C VAL A 107 4.47 -9.13 7.52
N GLY A 108 3.36 -9.66 8.01
CA GLY A 108 2.96 -9.49 9.39
C GLY A 108 1.97 -10.53 9.85
N ASN A 109 1.71 -10.52 11.14
CA ASN A 109 0.68 -11.33 11.78
C ASN A 109 -0.55 -10.47 12.08
N ALA A 110 -1.71 -10.93 11.67
CA ALA A 110 -2.98 -10.25 11.89
C ALA A 110 -3.63 -10.71 13.20
N TYR A 111 -4.05 -9.73 13.99
CA TYR A 111 -4.68 -9.96 15.29
C TYR A 111 -5.97 -9.18 15.42
N GLN A 112 -6.86 -9.67 16.27
CA GLN A 112 -7.95 -8.90 16.82
C GLN A 112 -7.64 -8.57 18.29
N CYS A 113 -7.40 -7.29 18.57
CA CYS A 113 -7.01 -6.81 19.89
C CYS A 113 -8.12 -6.04 20.59
N HIS A 114 -8.92 -5.28 19.85
CA HIS A 114 -9.89 -4.34 20.40
C HIS A 114 -11.31 -4.92 20.52
N GLY A 115 -11.60 -6.03 19.86
CA GLY A 115 -12.89 -6.71 19.94
C GLY A 115 -13.02 -7.72 21.07
N ILE A 116 -11.94 -7.99 21.83
CA ILE A 116 -11.90 -8.95 22.93
C ILE A 116 -12.16 -8.22 24.25
N ILE A 117 -13.38 -8.28 24.70
CA ILE A 117 -13.83 -7.56 25.91
C ILE A 117 -13.70 -8.42 27.17
N THR A 118 -13.41 -9.69 27.03
CA THR A 118 -13.31 -10.63 28.14
C THR A 118 -11.95 -10.59 28.82
N LYS A 119 -11.85 -9.75 29.80
CA LYS A 119 -10.76 -9.79 30.77
C LYS A 119 -11.28 -9.62 32.17
#